data_87369b0808aaf927f140481e20fceb5f
#
_entry.id   87369b0808aaf927f140481e20fceb5f
#
_cell.length_a   1.000
_cell.length_b   1.000
_cell.length_c   1.000
_cell.angle_alpha   90.00
_cell.angle_beta   90.00
_cell.angle_gamma   90.00
#
_symmetry.space_group_name_H-M   'P 1'
#
loop_
_entity.id
_entity.type
_entity.pdbx_description
1 polymer ?
#
loop_
_entity_poly.entity_id
_entity_poly.type
_entity_poly.pdbx_seq_one_letter_code
_entity_poly.pdbx_strand_id
1 'polypeptide(L)'
;MYKRQLQGCEDILKDLAKNGWIDIKGQTVELLAKGEKRARELVRRHRLSLRLFYDLFALDGAEAEACKFEHILSPEVTDSVCTLLGHPPNSPDGKPIPRGECCAMFRQEMRPLVAPLADLVPGEQAKIVFITPGSHSRLDRLSAMGVVPGSVVKLHQKRPAYVIQLGETMIAVDKDITKEIFVKKV
;
A
#
# COMPACT_ATOMS: atom_id res chain seq x y z
N MET A 1 -34.04 2.24 -7.40
CA MET A 1 -34.10 0.77 -7.59
C MET A 1 -33.49 0.01 -6.40
N TYR A 2 -33.60 0.54 -5.16
CA TYR A 2 -33.00 -0.03 -3.92
C TYR A 2 -34.00 -0.62 -2.92
N LYS A 3 -35.31 -0.64 -3.25
CA LYS A 3 -36.37 -1.06 -2.31
C LYS A 3 -36.44 -2.56 -1.97
N ARG A 4 -35.80 -3.44 -2.74
CA ARG A 4 -35.86 -4.90 -2.51
C ARG A 4 -34.74 -5.49 -1.64
N GLN A 5 -33.65 -4.74 -1.39
CA GLN A 5 -32.52 -5.23 -0.58
C GLN A 5 -32.64 -4.93 0.92
N LEU A 6 -33.58 -4.10 1.34
CA LEU A 6 -33.75 -3.72 2.76
C LEU A 6 -34.65 -4.67 3.55
N GLN A 7 -35.44 -5.53 2.89
CA GLN A 7 -36.23 -6.59 3.55
C GLN A 7 -35.24 -7.68 4.03
N GLY A 8 -35.03 -7.75 5.31
CA GLY A 8 -34.06 -8.64 5.99
C GLY A 8 -32.94 -7.92 6.74
N CYS A 9 -32.78 -6.60 6.54
CA CYS A 9 -31.79 -5.79 7.22
C CYS A 9 -32.36 -4.94 8.38
N GLU A 10 -33.64 -5.12 8.72
CA GLU A 10 -34.32 -4.27 9.73
C GLU A 10 -33.64 -4.32 11.10
N ASP A 11 -33.18 -5.47 11.52
CA ASP A 11 -32.50 -5.61 12.82
C ASP A 11 -31.11 -4.96 12.82
N ILE A 12 -30.39 -5.06 11.70
CA ILE A 12 -29.11 -4.38 11.50
C ILE A 12 -29.31 -2.86 11.52
N LEU A 13 -30.34 -2.36 10.83
CA LEU A 13 -30.64 -0.93 10.82
C LEU A 13 -31.01 -0.41 12.20
N LYS A 14 -31.81 -1.17 12.99
CA LYS A 14 -32.14 -0.83 14.36
C LYS A 14 -30.90 -0.78 15.26
N ASP A 15 -29.98 -1.74 15.11
CA ASP A 15 -28.74 -1.77 15.87
C ASP A 15 -27.81 -0.61 15.50
N LEU A 16 -27.71 -0.26 14.22
CA LEU A 16 -26.94 0.88 13.77
C LEU A 16 -27.52 2.20 14.30
N ALA A 17 -28.86 2.34 14.30
CA ALA A 17 -29.53 3.51 14.86
C ALA A 17 -29.35 3.62 16.37
N LYS A 18 -29.51 2.51 17.10
CA LYS A 18 -29.29 2.44 18.56
C LYS A 18 -27.86 2.83 18.94
N ASN A 19 -26.89 2.51 18.11
CA ASN A 19 -25.48 2.85 18.32
C ASN A 19 -25.10 4.25 17.83
N GLY A 20 -26.07 5.02 17.30
CA GLY A 20 -25.85 6.39 16.86
C GLY A 20 -25.01 6.51 15.58
N TRP A 21 -25.10 5.51 14.69
CA TRP A 21 -24.40 5.51 13.40
C TRP A 21 -25.28 6.06 12.28
N ILE A 22 -26.60 5.85 12.38
CA ILE A 22 -27.60 6.27 11.41
C ILE A 22 -28.79 6.89 12.12
N ASP A 23 -29.55 7.70 11.37
CA ASP A 23 -30.89 8.15 11.74
C ASP A 23 -31.91 7.59 10.72
N ILE A 24 -33.03 7.09 11.22
CA ILE A 24 -34.10 6.51 10.39
C ILE A 24 -35.26 7.47 10.36
N LYS A 25 -35.50 8.14 9.23
CA LYS A 25 -36.60 9.07 9.01
C LYS A 25 -37.63 8.47 8.04
N GLY A 26 -38.60 7.77 8.61
CA GLY A 26 -39.61 7.07 7.81
C GLY A 26 -38.99 5.97 6.93
N GLN A 27 -38.92 6.20 5.62
CA GLN A 27 -38.32 5.25 4.66
C GLN A 27 -36.89 5.60 4.24
N THR A 28 -36.31 6.67 4.79
CA THR A 28 -34.96 7.10 4.47
C THR A 28 -34.02 6.84 5.63
N VAL A 29 -32.78 6.49 5.31
CA VAL A 29 -31.70 6.28 6.29
C VAL A 29 -30.62 7.31 6.01
N GLU A 30 -30.27 8.09 7.01
CA GLU A 30 -29.21 9.09 6.95
C GLU A 30 -28.04 8.69 7.85
N LEU A 31 -26.81 8.87 7.38
CA LEU A 31 -25.63 8.66 8.23
C LEU A 31 -25.52 9.83 9.22
N LEU A 32 -25.34 9.51 10.48
CA LEU A 32 -24.90 10.49 11.48
C LEU A 32 -23.37 10.70 11.39
N ALA A 33 -22.84 11.75 11.99
CA ALA A 33 -21.40 12.10 11.93
C ALA A 33 -20.47 10.93 12.29
N LYS A 34 -20.86 10.12 13.31
CA LYS A 34 -20.13 8.91 13.68
C LYS A 34 -20.16 7.85 12.59
N GLY A 35 -21.33 7.65 11.98
CA GLY A 35 -21.53 6.70 10.88
C GLY A 35 -20.78 7.14 9.62
N GLU A 36 -20.82 8.44 9.30
CA GLU A 36 -20.09 8.99 8.16
C GLU A 36 -18.58 8.80 8.29
N LYS A 37 -18.02 9.09 9.47
CA LYS A 37 -16.60 8.84 9.76
C LYS A 37 -16.24 7.38 9.53
N ARG A 38 -17.03 6.45 10.08
CA ARG A 38 -16.79 5.00 9.94
C ARG A 38 -16.92 4.51 8.50
N ALA A 39 -17.94 4.98 7.78
CA ALA A 39 -18.13 4.66 6.37
C ALA A 39 -16.94 5.15 5.52
N ARG A 40 -16.45 6.37 5.78
CA ARG A 40 -15.27 6.93 5.12
C ARG A 40 -14.01 6.08 5.37
N GLU A 41 -13.81 5.60 6.60
CA GLU A 41 -12.70 4.72 6.95
C GLU A 41 -12.78 3.37 6.22
N LEU A 42 -13.94 2.74 6.18
CA LEU A 42 -14.15 1.48 5.46
C LEU A 42 -13.93 1.65 3.95
N VAL A 43 -14.53 2.68 3.36
CA VAL A 43 -14.32 2.99 1.93
C VAL A 43 -12.83 3.21 1.63
N ARG A 44 -12.09 3.86 2.53
CA ARG A 44 -10.65 4.06 2.37
C ARG A 44 -9.90 2.74 2.40
N ARG A 45 -10.19 1.87 3.40
CA ARG A 45 -9.58 0.54 3.52
C ARG A 45 -9.84 -0.31 2.29
N HIS A 46 -11.09 -0.38 1.87
CA HIS A 46 -11.50 -1.13 0.68
C HIS A 46 -10.73 -0.69 -0.58
N ARG A 47 -10.74 0.61 -0.88
CA ARG A 47 -10.12 1.15 -2.10
C ARG A 47 -8.59 1.05 -2.10
N LEU A 48 -7.94 1.14 -0.93
CA LEU A 48 -6.51 0.87 -0.79
C LEU A 48 -6.20 -0.60 -0.95
N SER A 49 -7.05 -1.50 -0.42
CA SER A 49 -6.90 -2.95 -0.61
C SER A 49 -7.06 -3.34 -2.07
N LEU A 50 -8.02 -2.73 -2.79
CA LEU A 50 -8.16 -2.92 -4.24
C LEU A 50 -6.88 -2.55 -4.99
N ARG A 51 -6.29 -1.39 -4.68
CA ARG A 51 -5.01 -0.97 -5.26
C ARG A 51 -3.90 -1.96 -4.95
N LEU A 52 -3.79 -2.41 -3.70
CA LEU A 52 -2.78 -3.36 -3.27
C LEU A 52 -2.87 -4.67 -4.05
N PHE A 53 -4.07 -5.23 -4.15
CA PHE A 53 -4.30 -6.52 -4.80
C PHE A 53 -4.22 -6.43 -6.32
N TYR A 54 -4.73 -5.38 -6.91
CA TYR A 54 -4.74 -5.19 -8.36
C TYR A 54 -3.37 -4.77 -8.89
N ASP A 55 -2.77 -3.70 -8.33
CA ASP A 55 -1.55 -3.10 -8.87
C ASP A 55 -0.28 -3.85 -8.47
N LEU A 56 -0.22 -4.36 -7.23
CA LEU A 56 0.99 -4.97 -6.69
C LEU A 56 1.01 -6.49 -6.82
N PHE A 57 -0.13 -7.15 -6.58
CA PHE A 57 -0.24 -8.61 -6.62
C PHE A 57 -0.83 -9.14 -7.92
N ALA A 58 -1.34 -8.27 -8.80
CA ALA A 58 -1.97 -8.63 -10.08
C ALA A 58 -3.03 -9.74 -9.94
N LEU A 59 -3.84 -9.67 -8.86
CA LEU A 59 -4.83 -10.69 -8.56
C LEU A 59 -6.10 -10.52 -9.40
N ASP A 60 -6.47 -11.57 -10.09
CA ASP A 60 -7.82 -11.70 -10.64
C ASP A 60 -8.83 -11.84 -9.49
N GLY A 61 -9.94 -11.07 -9.56
CA GLY A 61 -10.94 -11.07 -8.48
C GLY A 61 -10.57 -10.26 -7.23
N ALA A 62 -9.68 -9.28 -7.36
CA ALA A 62 -9.22 -8.38 -6.30
C ALA A 62 -10.36 -7.77 -5.46
N GLU A 63 -11.56 -7.58 -6.03
CA GLU A 63 -12.73 -7.02 -5.35
C GLU A 63 -13.18 -7.88 -4.16
N ALA A 64 -13.31 -9.21 -4.37
CA ALA A 64 -13.75 -10.13 -3.32
C ALA A 64 -12.73 -10.20 -2.17
N GLU A 65 -11.45 -10.19 -2.48
CA GLU A 65 -10.39 -10.21 -1.47
C GLU A 65 -10.27 -8.87 -0.75
N ALA A 66 -10.42 -7.75 -1.44
CA ALA A 66 -10.44 -6.42 -0.84
C ALA A 66 -11.59 -6.25 0.17
N CYS A 67 -12.78 -6.78 -0.17
CA CYS A 67 -13.95 -6.75 0.69
C CYS A 67 -13.73 -7.52 2.02
N LYS A 68 -13.00 -8.64 1.98
CA LYS A 68 -12.63 -9.37 3.21
C LYS A 68 -11.55 -8.63 4.00
N PHE A 69 -10.56 -8.12 3.29
CA PHE A 69 -9.36 -7.54 3.88
C PHE A 69 -9.63 -6.21 4.59
N GLU A 70 -10.57 -5.39 4.11
CA GLU A 70 -10.93 -4.10 4.72
C GLU A 70 -11.36 -4.19 6.18
N HIS A 71 -11.95 -5.33 6.57
CA HIS A 71 -12.46 -5.56 7.92
C HIS A 71 -11.37 -5.87 8.94
N ILE A 72 -10.22 -6.40 8.50
CA ILE A 72 -9.10 -6.78 9.38
C ILE A 72 -8.02 -5.70 9.47
N LEU A 73 -8.05 -4.69 8.58
CA LEU A 73 -7.06 -3.62 8.59
C LEU A 73 -7.23 -2.69 9.80
N SER A 74 -6.17 -2.53 10.59
CA SER A 74 -6.08 -1.44 11.57
C SER A 74 -5.86 -0.08 10.88
N PRO A 75 -6.11 1.05 11.56
CA PRO A 75 -5.79 2.37 11.02
C PRO A 75 -4.32 2.52 10.62
N GLU A 76 -3.40 2.02 11.46
CA GLU A 76 -1.95 2.11 11.26
C GLU A 76 -1.50 1.30 10.04
N VAL A 77 -2.06 0.08 9.86
CA VAL A 77 -1.78 -0.73 8.67
C VAL A 77 -2.36 -0.08 7.43
N THR A 78 -3.56 0.52 7.52
CA THR A 78 -4.19 1.27 6.43
C THR A 78 -3.32 2.44 5.97
N ASP A 79 -2.76 3.20 6.91
CA ASP A 79 -1.85 4.30 6.60
C ASP A 79 -0.52 3.82 6.02
N SER A 80 0.00 2.69 6.51
CA SER A 80 1.19 2.04 5.95
C SER A 80 0.97 1.57 4.52
N VAL A 81 -0.17 0.95 4.22
CA VAL A 81 -0.56 0.54 2.86
C VAL A 81 -0.71 1.76 1.95
N CYS A 82 -1.37 2.82 2.43
CA CYS A 82 -1.50 4.07 1.68
C CYS A 82 -0.13 4.68 1.32
N THR A 83 0.80 4.67 2.28
CA THR A 83 2.17 5.17 2.08
C THR A 83 2.96 4.28 1.12
N LEU A 84 2.85 2.95 1.26
CA LEU A 84 3.48 1.98 0.35
C LEU A 84 3.06 2.21 -1.11
N LEU A 85 1.77 2.49 -1.32
CA LEU A 85 1.19 2.76 -2.65
C LEU A 85 1.42 4.20 -3.15
N GLY A 86 2.15 5.03 -2.41
CA GLY A 86 2.44 6.42 -2.80
C GLY A 86 1.23 7.35 -2.71
N HIS A 87 0.33 7.13 -1.76
CA HIS A 87 -0.88 7.94 -1.50
C HIS A 87 -1.79 8.11 -2.73
N PRO A 88 -2.25 7.02 -3.36
CA PRO A 88 -3.02 7.08 -4.59
C PRO A 88 -4.30 7.90 -4.40
N PRO A 89 -4.67 8.77 -5.37
CA PRO A 89 -5.88 9.57 -5.28
C PRO A 89 -7.15 8.75 -5.56
N ASN A 90 -7.05 7.73 -6.42
CA ASN A 90 -8.18 6.93 -6.89
C ASN A 90 -7.88 5.44 -6.80
N SER A 91 -8.93 4.62 -6.62
CA SER A 91 -8.88 3.16 -6.77
C SER A 91 -8.76 2.75 -8.26
N PRO A 92 -8.49 1.47 -8.58
CA PRO A 92 -8.36 1.01 -9.96
C PRO A 92 -9.60 1.29 -10.82
N ASP A 93 -10.80 1.29 -10.22
CA ASP A 93 -12.08 1.62 -10.86
C ASP A 93 -12.36 3.15 -10.94
N GLY A 94 -11.35 3.99 -10.66
CA GLY A 94 -11.43 5.44 -10.78
C GLY A 94 -12.11 6.18 -9.62
N LYS A 95 -12.60 5.49 -8.59
CA LYS A 95 -13.27 6.12 -7.46
C LYS A 95 -12.28 6.79 -6.50
N PRO A 96 -12.58 7.98 -5.94
CA PRO A 96 -11.66 8.72 -5.09
C PRO A 96 -11.39 8.00 -3.75
N ILE A 97 -10.12 7.85 -3.36
CA ILE A 97 -9.72 7.28 -2.07
C ILE A 97 -9.78 8.39 -1.00
N PRO A 98 -10.56 8.22 0.08
CA PRO A 98 -10.57 9.19 1.18
C PRO A 98 -9.18 9.40 1.76
N ARG A 99 -8.77 10.66 1.96
CA ARG A 99 -7.48 11.01 2.54
C ARG A 99 -7.44 10.67 4.04
N GLY A 100 -6.31 10.11 4.50
CA GLY A 100 -6.01 9.85 5.91
C GLY A 100 -4.93 10.80 6.44
N GLU A 101 -4.56 10.62 7.70
CA GLU A 101 -3.54 11.45 8.38
C GLU A 101 -2.17 11.33 7.69
N CYS A 102 -1.79 10.15 7.24
CA CYS A 102 -0.57 9.93 6.47
C CYS A 102 -0.49 10.81 5.21
N CYS A 103 -1.63 11.12 4.59
CA CYS A 103 -1.67 11.99 3.41
C CYS A 103 -1.50 13.48 3.77
N ALA A 104 -1.87 13.90 5.00
CA ALA A 104 -1.74 15.29 5.46
C ALA A 104 -0.28 15.65 5.76
N MET A 105 0.46 14.74 6.38
CA MET A 105 1.88 14.90 6.65
C MET A 105 2.75 14.87 5.38
N PHE A 106 2.23 14.29 4.30
CA PHE A 106 2.95 14.02 3.07
C PHE A 106 3.07 15.21 2.11
N ARG A 107 2.50 16.37 2.43
CA ARG A 107 2.56 17.56 1.56
C ARG A 107 3.96 18.14 1.36
N GLN A 108 4.96 17.70 2.13
CA GLN A 108 6.31 18.25 2.09
C GLN A 108 7.36 17.41 1.35
N GLU A 109 7.21 16.08 1.22
CA GLU A 109 8.14 15.24 0.44
C GLU A 109 7.45 14.00 -0.14
N MET A 110 7.12 14.03 -1.43
CA MET A 110 6.59 12.86 -2.15
C MET A 110 7.73 11.87 -2.49
N ARG A 111 8.12 11.03 -1.54
CA ARG A 111 8.97 9.87 -1.84
C ARG A 111 8.21 8.61 -1.48
N PRO A 112 8.05 7.64 -2.41
CA PRO A 112 7.44 6.36 -2.10
C PRO A 112 8.23 5.68 -0.99
N LEU A 113 7.51 5.00 -0.08
CA LEU A 113 8.13 4.29 1.05
C LEU A 113 9.13 3.23 0.57
N VAL A 114 8.87 2.66 -0.60
CA VAL A 114 9.72 1.70 -1.30
C VAL A 114 9.99 2.24 -2.69
N ALA A 115 11.25 2.32 -3.07
CA ALA A 115 11.71 2.82 -4.35
C ALA A 115 12.78 1.89 -4.94
N PRO A 116 13.02 1.90 -6.25
CA PRO A 116 14.16 1.20 -6.83
C PRO A 116 15.48 1.65 -6.19
N LEU A 117 16.41 0.72 -6.00
CA LEU A 117 17.76 1.03 -5.51
C LEU A 117 18.46 2.07 -6.39
N ALA A 118 18.13 2.10 -7.67
CA ALA A 118 18.61 3.11 -8.62
C ALA A 118 18.34 4.56 -8.17
N ASP A 119 17.29 4.79 -7.39
CA ASP A 119 16.85 6.13 -6.95
C ASP A 119 17.57 6.61 -5.68
N LEU A 120 18.29 5.73 -4.97
CA LEU A 120 19.13 6.12 -3.84
C LEU A 120 20.20 7.12 -4.27
N VAL A 121 20.54 8.04 -3.38
CA VAL A 121 21.69 8.93 -3.57
C VAL A 121 22.95 8.26 -3.00
N PRO A 122 24.14 8.43 -3.61
CA PRO A 122 25.38 7.94 -3.06
C PRO A 122 25.56 8.34 -1.58
N GLY A 123 25.91 7.38 -0.74
CA GLY A 123 26.01 7.52 0.71
C GLY A 123 24.76 7.09 1.49
N GLU A 124 23.59 7.00 0.85
CA GLU A 124 22.36 6.56 1.51
C GLU A 124 22.38 5.05 1.81
N GLN A 125 21.73 4.70 2.93
CA GLN A 125 21.47 3.33 3.34
C GLN A 125 19.98 3.04 3.22
N ALA A 126 19.67 1.78 2.85
CA ALA A 126 18.30 1.32 2.72
C ALA A 126 18.22 -0.18 2.97
N LYS A 127 17.04 -0.65 3.38
CA LYS A 127 16.74 -2.07 3.55
C LYS A 127 16.09 -2.61 2.29
N ILE A 128 16.58 -3.73 1.76
CA ILE A 128 15.95 -4.42 0.63
C ILE A 128 14.60 -4.97 1.09
N VAL A 129 13.54 -4.64 0.37
CA VAL A 129 12.16 -5.08 0.66
C VAL A 129 11.80 -6.27 -0.19
N PHE A 130 11.99 -6.15 -1.50
CA PHE A 130 11.78 -7.24 -2.46
C PHE A 130 12.62 -7.02 -3.72
N ILE A 131 12.74 -8.08 -4.53
CA ILE A 131 13.47 -8.08 -5.79
C ILE A 131 12.53 -8.63 -6.86
N THR A 132 12.49 -7.99 -8.03
CA THR A 132 11.72 -8.43 -9.21
C THR A 132 12.69 -8.85 -10.32
N PRO A 133 13.34 -10.02 -10.20
CA PRO A 133 14.39 -10.40 -11.13
C PRO A 133 13.82 -10.78 -12.50
N GLY A 134 14.48 -10.36 -13.57
CA GLY A 134 14.12 -10.73 -14.94
C GLY A 134 14.35 -12.21 -15.28
N SER A 135 15.04 -12.99 -14.41
CA SER A 135 15.25 -14.44 -14.56
C SER A 135 15.64 -15.09 -13.23
N HIS A 136 15.35 -16.40 -13.09
CA HIS A 136 15.74 -17.19 -11.90
C HIS A 136 17.27 -17.18 -11.68
N SER A 137 18.05 -17.35 -12.74
CA SER A 137 19.53 -17.36 -12.65
C SER A 137 20.10 -16.02 -12.13
N ARG A 138 19.39 -14.90 -12.37
CA ARG A 138 19.76 -13.60 -11.83
C ARG A 138 19.45 -13.52 -10.35
N LEU A 139 18.30 -14.05 -9.93
CA LEU A 139 17.92 -14.11 -8.51
C LEU A 139 18.93 -14.93 -7.71
N ASP A 140 19.31 -16.10 -8.22
CA ASP A 140 20.29 -16.99 -7.56
C ASP A 140 21.65 -16.31 -7.37
N ARG A 141 22.12 -15.60 -8.41
CA ARG A 141 23.37 -14.81 -8.32
C ARG A 141 23.30 -13.68 -7.30
N LEU A 142 22.21 -12.92 -7.31
CA LEU A 142 22.00 -11.85 -6.34
C LEU A 142 21.95 -12.41 -4.91
N SER A 143 21.24 -13.51 -4.70
CA SER A 143 21.13 -14.18 -3.42
C SER A 143 22.48 -14.71 -2.93
N ALA A 144 23.28 -15.31 -3.81
CA ALA A 144 24.63 -15.80 -3.49
C ALA A 144 25.58 -14.66 -3.05
N MET A 145 25.33 -13.44 -3.51
CA MET A 145 26.07 -12.24 -3.09
C MET A 145 25.49 -11.55 -1.84
N GLY A 146 24.46 -12.14 -1.20
CA GLY A 146 23.80 -11.58 -0.03
C GLY A 146 22.76 -10.49 -0.35
N VAL A 147 22.44 -10.25 -1.62
CA VAL A 147 21.37 -9.34 -2.03
C VAL A 147 20.05 -10.08 -1.88
N VAL A 148 19.47 -10.03 -0.68
CA VAL A 148 18.22 -10.70 -0.32
C VAL A 148 17.30 -9.74 0.43
N PRO A 149 15.96 -9.95 0.38
CA PRO A 149 15.03 -9.19 1.18
C PRO A 149 15.42 -9.20 2.67
N GLY A 150 15.38 -8.02 3.30
CA GLY A 150 15.81 -7.83 4.69
C GLY A 150 17.23 -7.33 4.87
N SER A 151 18.13 -7.52 3.89
CA SER A 151 19.51 -7.00 3.95
C SER A 151 19.55 -5.48 3.87
N VAL A 152 20.51 -4.88 4.58
CA VAL A 152 20.80 -3.44 4.51
C VAL A 152 21.87 -3.22 3.45
N VAL A 153 21.59 -2.32 2.53
CA VAL A 153 22.47 -1.93 1.43
C VAL A 153 22.80 -0.46 1.53
N LYS A 154 24.05 -0.09 1.26
CA LYS A 154 24.51 1.28 1.12
C LYS A 154 24.94 1.51 -0.33
N LEU A 155 24.44 2.57 -0.96
CA LEU A 155 24.91 2.97 -2.30
C LEU A 155 26.17 3.82 -2.17
N HIS A 156 27.28 3.37 -2.74
CA HIS A 156 28.55 4.12 -2.76
C HIS A 156 28.64 5.05 -3.95
N GLN A 157 28.36 4.56 -5.15
CA GLN A 157 28.45 5.35 -6.38
C GLN A 157 27.50 4.85 -7.47
N LYS A 158 27.23 5.70 -8.45
CA LYS A 158 26.40 5.40 -9.64
C LYS A 158 27.20 5.33 -10.94
N ARG A 159 28.38 5.90 -10.97
CA ARG A 159 29.23 5.98 -12.18
C ARG A 159 30.69 5.64 -11.82
N PRO A 160 31.43 4.91 -12.68
CA PRO A 160 31.02 4.37 -13.99
C PRO A 160 30.00 3.21 -13.87
N ALA A 161 29.98 2.48 -12.74
CA ALA A 161 29.00 1.44 -12.41
C ALA A 161 28.36 1.74 -11.07
N TYR A 162 27.19 1.14 -10.81
CA TYR A 162 26.62 1.19 -9.48
C TYR A 162 27.42 0.29 -8.55
N VAL A 163 27.93 0.84 -7.44
CA VAL A 163 28.62 0.10 -6.41
C VAL A 163 27.79 0.17 -5.13
N ILE A 164 27.41 -0.99 -4.65
CA ILE A 164 26.66 -1.17 -3.41
C ILE A 164 27.49 -1.92 -2.38
N GLN A 165 27.27 -1.62 -1.13
CA GLN A 165 27.87 -2.30 0.01
C GLN A 165 26.79 -3.07 0.77
N LEU A 166 27.06 -4.34 1.05
CA LEU A 166 26.28 -5.20 1.95
C LEU A 166 27.24 -5.73 3.04
N GLY A 167 27.05 -5.31 4.29
CA GLY A 167 28.00 -5.58 5.35
C GLY A 167 29.40 -5.09 4.97
N GLU A 168 30.37 -6.00 4.90
CA GLU A 168 31.75 -5.70 4.51
C GLU A 168 32.03 -5.89 3.00
N THR A 169 31.05 -6.35 2.23
CA THR A 169 31.24 -6.69 0.81
C THR A 169 30.81 -5.54 -0.11
N MET A 170 31.68 -5.18 -1.02
CA MET A 170 31.37 -4.21 -2.10
C MET A 170 31.05 -4.96 -3.39
N ILE A 171 29.94 -4.64 -4.01
CA ILE A 171 29.46 -5.30 -5.23
C ILE A 171 29.18 -4.26 -6.32
N ALA A 172 29.78 -4.47 -7.49
CA ALA A 172 29.39 -3.71 -8.68
C ALA A 172 28.17 -4.37 -9.33
N VAL A 173 27.14 -3.58 -9.59
CA VAL A 173 25.90 -4.04 -10.22
C VAL A 173 25.53 -3.17 -11.40
N ASP A 174 24.90 -3.80 -12.40
CA ASP A 174 24.41 -3.09 -13.57
C ASP A 174 23.22 -2.21 -13.22
N LYS A 175 23.06 -1.11 -13.97
CA LYS A 175 21.95 -0.17 -13.79
C LYS A 175 20.58 -0.85 -13.86
N ASP A 176 20.41 -1.83 -14.74
CA ASP A 176 19.12 -2.52 -14.89
C ASP A 176 18.81 -3.40 -13.69
N ILE A 177 19.80 -4.02 -13.10
CA ILE A 177 19.66 -4.78 -11.85
C ILE A 177 19.24 -3.86 -10.70
N THR A 178 19.76 -2.64 -10.62
CA THR A 178 19.38 -1.69 -9.56
C THR A 178 17.92 -1.25 -9.64
N LYS A 179 17.28 -1.35 -10.80
CA LYS A 179 15.83 -1.08 -10.97
C LYS A 179 14.96 -2.25 -10.51
N GLU A 180 15.51 -3.47 -10.49
CA GLU A 180 14.83 -4.68 -10.05
C GLU A 180 14.87 -4.87 -8.53
N ILE A 181 15.74 -4.14 -7.82
CA ILE A 181 15.90 -4.20 -6.36
C ILE A 181 15.14 -3.05 -5.73
N PHE A 182 14.12 -3.36 -4.95
CA PHE A 182 13.29 -2.37 -4.28
C PHE A 182 13.68 -2.25 -2.82
N VAL A 183 13.89 -1.00 -2.38
CA VAL A 183 14.45 -0.69 -1.07
C VAL A 183 13.60 0.34 -0.33
N LYS A 184 13.62 0.25 1.00
CA LYS A 184 13.06 1.23 1.92
C LYS A 184 14.23 1.93 2.63
N LYS A 185 14.27 3.27 2.62
CA LYS A 185 15.27 4.05 3.38
C LYS A 185 15.19 3.73 4.87
N VAL A 186 16.35 3.60 5.50
CA VAL A 186 16.49 3.34 6.94
C VAL A 186 16.77 4.66 7.66
#